data_1a1e4a2e8591880e851096209099d623
#
_entry.id   1a1e4a2e8591880e851096209099d623
#
_cell.length_a   1.000
_cell.length_b   1.000
_cell.length_c   1.000
_cell.angle_alpha   90.00
_cell.angle_beta   90.00
_cell.angle_gamma   90.00
#
_symmetry.space_group_name_H-M   'P 1'
#
loop_
_entity.id
_entity.type
_entity.pdbx_description
1 polymer ?
#
loop_
_entity_poly.entity_id
_entity_poly.type
_entity_poly.pdbx_seq_one_letter_code
_entity_poly.pdbx_strand_id
1 'polypeptide(L)'
;LYEVEYADRDGNSLSGRDRYRSLQISQVFLKGSTNVGLLFDEVEDVFPPISTDAAQLMARLDSSDAAPTGSVSGKAWVNQILETNPVPVIWVTNRIEQIDLAFRRRFQYHLELKSPPPGAREALVTRALAGVDVGEKFASRLAERRGLTPAQIRTAVKFARLAGDACSDSAEALIERQLVNADKALGNTSSERGARRVVTSYDLSLVNTESRFEVPKIVEALRRKGFGTLCFYGPPGTGKTALAEHIAQELQRPLMIRQASDLVSKFVGETEQNMAKMFEEAETEQAVLLLDEADSFLRSRRLAERSYEVSEVNEMLQGMERYAGIFICTTNLFQDLDEAALRRFTFKIQFK
;
A
#
# COMPACT_ATOMS: atom_id res chain seq x y z
N LEU A 1 -15.76 -17.96 -19.14
CA LEU A 1 -15.20 -18.12 -17.80
C LEU A 1 -16.31 -18.64 -16.89
N TYR A 2 -16.09 -19.72 -16.14
CA TYR A 2 -17.02 -20.29 -15.17
C TYR A 2 -16.38 -20.14 -13.78
N GLU A 3 -17.17 -19.71 -12.82
CA GLU A 3 -16.76 -19.59 -11.42
C GLU A 3 -17.04 -20.89 -10.69
N VAL A 4 -16.07 -21.32 -9.86
CA VAL A 4 -16.25 -22.48 -8.98
C VAL A 4 -17.14 -22.08 -7.82
N GLU A 5 -18.23 -22.79 -7.61
CA GLU A 5 -19.24 -22.48 -6.59
C GLU A 5 -18.64 -22.42 -5.19
N TYR A 6 -19.07 -21.46 -4.42
CA TYR A 6 -18.74 -21.24 -3.00
C TYR A 6 -19.90 -21.59 -2.06
N ALA A 7 -21.11 -21.81 -2.60
CA ALA A 7 -22.28 -22.20 -1.85
C ALA A 7 -23.02 -23.36 -2.56
N ASP A 8 -23.76 -24.13 -1.80
CA ASP A 8 -24.65 -25.15 -2.32
C ASP A 8 -25.97 -24.52 -2.83
N ARG A 9 -26.90 -25.38 -3.35
CA ARG A 9 -28.20 -24.92 -3.87
C ARG A 9 -29.09 -24.29 -2.80
N ASP A 10 -28.87 -24.61 -1.53
CA ASP A 10 -29.61 -24.11 -0.39
C ASP A 10 -28.99 -22.85 0.21
N GLY A 11 -27.86 -22.37 -0.37
CA GLY A 11 -27.15 -21.17 0.05
C GLY A 11 -26.17 -21.38 1.22
N ASN A 12 -25.88 -22.63 1.62
CA ASN A 12 -24.89 -22.90 2.64
C ASN A 12 -23.48 -22.86 2.05
N SER A 13 -22.50 -22.35 2.78
CA SER A 13 -21.13 -22.28 2.33
C SER A 13 -20.51 -23.67 2.14
N LEU A 14 -19.84 -23.88 1.02
CA LEU A 14 -19.08 -25.11 0.75
C LEU A 14 -17.77 -25.10 1.50
N SER A 15 -17.39 -26.25 2.06
CA SER A 15 -16.06 -26.39 2.67
C SER A 15 -14.97 -26.33 1.59
N GLY A 16 -13.74 -25.97 2.00
CA GLY A 16 -12.61 -25.93 1.05
C GLY A 16 -12.40 -27.26 0.30
N ARG A 17 -12.68 -28.41 0.95
CA ARG A 17 -12.62 -29.73 0.32
C ARG A 17 -13.69 -29.91 -0.74
N ASP A 18 -14.91 -29.45 -0.49
CA ASP A 18 -16.01 -29.57 -1.44
C ASP A 18 -15.83 -28.63 -2.61
N ARG A 19 -15.30 -27.43 -2.40
CA ARG A 19 -14.91 -26.52 -3.47
C ARG A 19 -13.83 -27.13 -4.36
N TYR A 20 -12.84 -27.84 -3.81
CA TYR A 20 -11.86 -28.57 -4.62
C TYR A 20 -12.49 -29.72 -5.42
N ARG A 21 -13.44 -30.44 -4.85
CA ARG A 21 -14.17 -31.49 -5.58
C ARG A 21 -14.96 -30.90 -6.73
N SER A 22 -15.64 -29.76 -6.49
CA SER A 22 -16.36 -29.02 -7.53
C SER A 22 -15.43 -28.60 -8.67
N LEU A 23 -14.23 -28.09 -8.34
CA LEU A 23 -13.20 -27.78 -9.32
C LEU A 23 -12.79 -29.01 -10.15
N GLN A 24 -12.50 -30.15 -9.50
CA GLN A 24 -12.11 -31.38 -10.21
C GLN A 24 -13.21 -31.88 -11.14
N ILE A 25 -14.45 -31.87 -10.68
CA ILE A 25 -15.60 -32.27 -11.48
C ILE A 25 -15.72 -31.33 -12.69
N SER A 26 -15.64 -30.04 -12.49
CA SER A 26 -15.69 -29.03 -13.56
C SER A 26 -14.58 -29.24 -14.59
N GLN A 27 -13.37 -29.57 -14.15
CA GLN A 27 -12.26 -29.86 -15.05
C GLN A 27 -12.47 -31.14 -15.90
N VAL A 28 -13.09 -32.15 -15.32
CA VAL A 28 -13.42 -33.37 -16.06
C VAL A 28 -14.48 -33.09 -17.13
N PHE A 29 -15.54 -32.38 -16.77
CA PHE A 29 -16.61 -32.05 -17.72
C PHE A 29 -16.17 -31.10 -18.83
N LEU A 30 -15.28 -30.17 -18.53
CA LEU A 30 -14.82 -29.16 -19.48
C LEU A 30 -13.55 -29.57 -20.24
N LYS A 31 -13.03 -30.77 -19.97
CA LYS A 31 -11.82 -31.31 -20.65
C LYS A 31 -12.07 -31.41 -22.16
N GLY A 32 -11.19 -30.77 -22.92
CA GLY A 32 -11.30 -30.72 -24.37
C GLY A 32 -12.20 -29.64 -24.96
N SER A 33 -12.85 -28.83 -24.09
CA SER A 33 -13.56 -27.66 -24.54
C SER A 33 -12.56 -26.54 -24.89
N THR A 34 -12.80 -25.84 -26.01
CA THR A 34 -12.02 -24.68 -26.42
C THR A 34 -12.60 -23.41 -25.86
N ASN A 35 -11.74 -22.40 -25.55
CA ASN A 35 -12.16 -21.08 -25.03
C ASN A 35 -12.89 -21.10 -23.68
N VAL A 36 -12.55 -22.06 -22.83
CA VAL A 36 -13.10 -22.20 -21.47
C VAL A 36 -11.99 -22.00 -20.45
N GLY A 37 -12.33 -21.31 -19.36
CA GLY A 37 -11.48 -21.16 -18.18
C GLY A 37 -12.32 -21.19 -16.91
N LEU A 38 -11.73 -21.58 -15.82
CA LEU A 38 -12.35 -21.61 -14.49
C LEU A 38 -11.82 -20.46 -13.66
N LEU A 39 -12.67 -19.86 -12.84
CA LEU A 39 -12.31 -18.87 -11.82
C LEU A 39 -12.50 -19.50 -10.45
N PHE A 40 -11.45 -19.46 -9.63
CA PHE A 40 -11.50 -19.88 -8.24
C PHE A 40 -11.18 -18.65 -7.38
N ASP A 41 -12.20 -18.07 -6.78
CA ASP A 41 -12.09 -16.90 -5.92
C ASP A 41 -11.98 -17.29 -4.45
N GLU A 42 -11.43 -16.38 -3.62
CA GLU A 42 -11.20 -16.60 -2.18
C GLU A 42 -10.42 -17.89 -1.89
N VAL A 43 -9.26 -17.99 -2.51
CA VAL A 43 -8.41 -19.19 -2.45
C VAL A 43 -7.88 -19.45 -1.03
N GLU A 44 -7.83 -18.44 -0.21
CA GLU A 44 -7.40 -18.50 1.19
C GLU A 44 -8.23 -19.46 2.06
N ASP A 45 -9.49 -19.67 1.69
CA ASP A 45 -10.36 -20.63 2.39
C ASP A 45 -9.95 -22.08 2.15
N VAL A 46 -9.19 -22.33 1.12
CA VAL A 46 -8.84 -23.65 0.62
C VAL A 46 -7.41 -24.03 0.95
N PHE A 47 -6.49 -23.08 0.93
CA PHE A 47 -5.10 -23.33 1.34
C PHE A 47 -5.00 -23.21 2.87
N PRO A 48 -4.43 -24.24 3.54
CA PRO A 48 -4.24 -24.17 4.97
C PRO A 48 -3.33 -22.97 5.30
N PRO A 49 -3.65 -22.20 6.34
CA PRO A 49 -2.81 -21.10 6.78
C PRO A 49 -1.40 -21.63 7.08
N ILE A 50 -0.39 -20.84 6.78
CA ILE A 50 0.99 -21.14 7.17
C ILE A 50 0.99 -21.14 8.70
N SER A 51 1.05 -22.33 9.31
CA SER A 51 1.19 -22.43 10.76
C SER A 51 2.57 -21.92 11.13
N THR A 52 2.64 -20.78 11.80
CA THR A 52 3.83 -20.40 12.54
C THR A 52 4.09 -21.47 13.58
N ASP A 53 5.35 -21.87 13.78
CA ASP A 53 5.75 -22.94 14.72
C ASP A 53 5.14 -22.82 16.11
N ALA A 54 4.83 -21.58 16.55
CA ALA A 54 4.14 -21.29 17.80
C ALA A 54 2.69 -21.83 17.84
N ALA A 55 1.95 -21.78 16.75
CA ALA A 55 0.59 -22.32 16.67
C ALA A 55 0.60 -23.86 16.62
N GLN A 56 1.63 -24.48 16.01
CA GLN A 56 1.82 -25.93 16.05
C GLN A 56 2.23 -26.43 17.45
N LEU A 57 3.04 -25.65 18.16
CA LEU A 57 3.43 -25.98 19.53
C LEU A 57 2.24 -25.89 20.49
N MET A 58 1.39 -24.85 20.36
CA MET A 58 0.16 -24.72 21.14
C MET A 58 -0.85 -25.83 20.81
N ALA A 59 -1.05 -26.17 19.56
CA ALA A 59 -1.92 -27.27 19.15
C ALA A 59 -1.42 -28.64 19.61
N ARG A 60 -0.11 -28.83 19.81
CA ARG A 60 0.47 -30.06 20.43
C ARG A 60 0.31 -30.11 21.94
N LEU A 61 0.21 -28.98 22.61
CA LEU A 61 0.01 -28.89 24.05
C LEU A 61 -1.46 -29.11 24.45
N ASP A 62 -2.40 -28.78 23.54
CA ASP A 62 -3.86 -28.93 23.75
C ASP A 62 -4.45 -30.25 23.23
N SER A 63 -3.65 -31.13 22.63
CA SER A 63 -4.17 -32.37 22.05
C SER A 63 -4.34 -33.48 23.09
N SER A 64 -5.48 -33.45 23.77
CA SER A 64 -6.22 -34.66 24.11
C SER A 64 -7.24 -34.91 22.98
N ASP A 65 -6.93 -35.87 22.11
CA ASP A 65 -7.86 -36.67 21.28
C ASP A 65 -8.95 -35.97 20.40
N ALA A 66 -8.65 -34.93 19.68
CA ALA A 66 -9.52 -34.55 18.55
C ALA A 66 -8.67 -34.13 17.33
N ALA A 67 -8.66 -34.96 16.31
CA ALA A 67 -8.11 -34.58 15.00
C ALA A 67 -8.80 -33.31 14.49
N PRO A 68 -8.07 -32.28 14.02
CA PRO A 68 -8.70 -31.08 13.47
C PRO A 68 -9.46 -31.47 12.19
N THR A 69 -10.76 -31.49 12.29
CA THR A 69 -11.68 -31.61 11.17
C THR A 69 -11.60 -30.36 10.33
N GLY A 70 -10.82 -30.38 9.24
CA GLY A 70 -10.82 -29.29 8.27
C GLY A 70 -9.56 -29.04 7.47
N SER A 71 -8.39 -29.46 7.90
CA SER A 71 -7.19 -29.31 7.06
C SER A 71 -7.20 -30.38 5.96
N VAL A 72 -7.10 -29.96 4.72
CA VAL A 72 -6.78 -30.86 3.61
C VAL A 72 -5.39 -31.41 3.88
N SER A 73 -5.34 -32.55 4.58
CA SER A 73 -4.13 -33.31 4.86
C SER A 73 -3.62 -33.95 3.56
N GLY A 74 -3.02 -33.14 2.70
CA GLY A 74 -2.56 -33.65 1.42
C GLY A 74 -1.87 -32.59 0.58
N LYS A 75 -0.74 -32.05 1.06
CA LYS A 75 0.11 -31.18 0.23
C LYS A 75 0.38 -31.83 -1.15
N ALA A 76 0.57 -33.14 -1.20
CA ALA A 76 0.78 -33.88 -2.44
C ALA A 76 -0.42 -33.84 -3.37
N TRP A 77 -1.62 -33.96 -2.85
CA TRP A 77 -2.85 -33.94 -3.64
C TRP A 77 -3.14 -32.55 -4.23
N VAL A 78 -2.99 -31.50 -3.44
CA VAL A 78 -3.13 -30.09 -3.92
C VAL A 78 -2.08 -29.81 -5.02
N ASN A 79 -0.85 -30.24 -4.80
CA ASN A 79 0.23 -30.11 -5.78
C ASN A 79 -0.14 -30.77 -7.11
N GLN A 80 -0.68 -31.97 -7.07
CA GLN A 80 -1.10 -32.70 -8.26
C GLN A 80 -2.18 -31.93 -9.03
N ILE A 81 -3.15 -31.36 -8.34
CA ILE A 81 -4.20 -30.56 -8.98
C ILE A 81 -3.62 -29.34 -9.67
N LEU A 82 -2.72 -28.61 -9.00
CA LEU A 82 -2.08 -27.41 -9.58
C LEU A 82 -1.23 -27.74 -10.81
N GLU A 83 -0.61 -28.93 -10.84
CA GLU A 83 0.28 -29.35 -11.93
C GLU A 83 -0.47 -29.96 -13.12
N THR A 84 -1.65 -30.55 -12.89
CA THR A 84 -2.34 -31.38 -13.93
C THR A 84 -3.65 -30.77 -14.43
N ASN A 85 -3.84 -29.47 -14.29
CA ASN A 85 -5.06 -28.77 -14.73
C ASN A 85 -5.29 -28.92 -16.26
N PRO A 86 -6.28 -29.69 -16.72
CA PRO A 86 -6.59 -29.81 -18.14
C PRO A 86 -7.33 -28.61 -18.72
N VAL A 87 -7.87 -27.73 -17.85
CA VAL A 87 -8.56 -26.49 -18.18
C VAL A 87 -7.87 -25.35 -17.43
N PRO A 88 -7.59 -24.21 -18.06
CA PRO A 88 -6.98 -23.07 -17.38
C PRO A 88 -7.81 -22.62 -16.17
N VAL A 89 -7.15 -22.41 -15.03
CA VAL A 89 -7.77 -21.94 -13.79
C VAL A 89 -7.12 -20.63 -13.38
N ILE A 90 -7.94 -19.61 -13.13
CA ILE A 90 -7.53 -18.35 -12.56
C ILE A 90 -7.84 -18.41 -11.06
N TRP A 91 -6.79 -18.30 -10.26
CA TRP A 91 -6.87 -18.31 -8.80
C TRP A 91 -6.80 -16.87 -8.28
N VAL A 92 -7.78 -16.46 -7.49
CA VAL A 92 -7.84 -15.09 -6.94
C VAL A 92 -7.70 -15.14 -5.44
N THR A 93 -6.82 -14.31 -4.90
CA THR A 93 -6.60 -14.17 -3.45
C THR A 93 -6.31 -12.73 -3.09
N ASN A 94 -6.75 -12.33 -1.90
CA ASN A 94 -6.40 -11.06 -1.28
C ASN A 94 -5.19 -11.19 -0.35
N ARG A 95 -4.73 -12.42 -0.06
CA ARG A 95 -3.71 -12.73 0.95
C ARG A 95 -2.71 -13.75 0.43
N ILE A 96 -1.90 -13.36 -0.54
CA ILE A 96 -0.90 -14.25 -1.14
C ILE A 96 0.06 -14.81 -0.07
N GLU A 97 0.30 -14.08 1.02
CA GLU A 97 1.20 -14.50 2.10
C GLU A 97 0.72 -15.76 2.83
N GLN A 98 -0.58 -16.02 2.85
CA GLN A 98 -1.17 -17.22 3.47
C GLN A 98 -0.95 -18.49 2.65
N ILE A 99 -0.60 -18.35 1.36
CA ILE A 99 -0.33 -19.49 0.49
C ILE A 99 1.13 -19.92 0.67
N ASP A 100 1.36 -21.18 1.05
CA ASP A 100 2.71 -21.76 1.19
C ASP A 100 3.52 -21.57 -0.12
N LEU A 101 4.80 -21.21 0.01
CA LEU A 101 5.73 -21.04 -1.10
C LEU A 101 5.81 -22.27 -2.01
N ALA A 102 5.61 -23.47 -1.45
CA ALA A 102 5.57 -24.71 -2.23
C ALA A 102 4.40 -24.73 -3.21
N PHE A 103 3.25 -24.16 -2.88
CA PHE A 103 2.11 -24.01 -3.77
C PHE A 103 2.30 -22.85 -4.75
N ARG A 104 2.80 -21.70 -4.28
CA ARG A 104 3.03 -20.53 -5.15
C ARG A 104 3.92 -20.86 -6.34
N ARG A 105 4.96 -21.67 -6.16
CA ARG A 105 5.89 -22.07 -7.24
C ARG A 105 5.24 -22.92 -8.34
N ARG A 106 4.03 -23.43 -8.14
CA ARG A 106 3.31 -24.27 -9.10
C ARG A 106 2.33 -23.51 -9.98
N PHE A 107 2.04 -22.25 -9.61
CA PHE A 107 1.30 -21.38 -10.51
C PHE A 107 2.21 -20.94 -11.65
N GLN A 108 1.72 -21.11 -12.89
CA GLN A 108 2.48 -20.78 -14.10
C GLN A 108 2.67 -19.28 -14.28
N TYR A 109 1.75 -18.47 -13.75
CA TYR A 109 1.77 -17.03 -13.88
C TYR A 109 1.23 -16.36 -12.61
N HIS A 110 1.90 -15.29 -12.20
CA HIS A 110 1.47 -14.47 -11.05
C HIS A 110 1.19 -13.06 -11.54
N LEU A 111 0.00 -12.56 -11.24
CA LEU A 111 -0.39 -11.20 -11.55
C LEU A 111 -0.80 -10.50 -10.26
N GLU A 112 -0.04 -9.49 -9.87
CA GLU A 112 -0.41 -8.61 -8.79
C GLU A 112 -1.22 -7.43 -9.33
N LEU A 113 -2.45 -7.27 -8.83
CA LEU A 113 -3.30 -6.13 -9.15
C LEU A 113 -3.06 -5.02 -8.12
N LYS A 114 -2.17 -4.11 -8.43
CA LYS A 114 -1.89 -2.93 -7.60
C LYS A 114 -2.98 -1.85 -7.79
N SER A 115 -3.05 -0.93 -6.84
CA SER A 115 -3.90 0.26 -6.99
C SER A 115 -3.53 1.01 -8.28
N PRO A 116 -4.52 1.51 -9.02
CA PRO A 116 -4.25 2.18 -10.31
C PRO A 116 -3.36 3.41 -10.12
N PRO A 117 -2.41 3.67 -11.03
CA PRO A 117 -1.61 4.88 -11.01
C PRO A 117 -2.50 6.14 -11.19
N PRO A 118 -2.01 7.34 -10.80
CA PRO A 118 -2.82 8.56 -10.75
C PRO A 118 -3.63 8.85 -12.03
N GLY A 119 -3.03 8.72 -13.21
CA GLY A 119 -3.73 8.96 -14.50
C GLY A 119 -4.83 7.94 -14.79
N ALA A 120 -4.64 6.67 -14.43
CA ALA A 120 -5.67 5.65 -14.57
C ALA A 120 -6.80 5.85 -13.53
N ARG A 121 -6.50 6.37 -12.34
CA ARG A 121 -7.51 6.70 -11.33
C ARG A 121 -8.46 7.80 -11.81
N GLU A 122 -7.94 8.83 -12.45
CA GLU A 122 -8.76 9.91 -13.00
C GLU A 122 -9.78 9.38 -14.02
N ALA A 123 -9.35 8.53 -14.96
CA ALA A 123 -10.23 7.89 -15.93
C ALA A 123 -11.27 6.98 -15.26
N LEU A 124 -10.90 6.24 -14.22
CA LEU A 124 -11.80 5.39 -13.45
C LEU A 124 -12.85 6.19 -12.69
N VAL A 125 -12.43 7.28 -12.03
CA VAL A 125 -13.32 8.18 -11.28
C VAL A 125 -14.31 8.82 -12.25
N THR A 126 -13.84 9.40 -13.35
CA THR A 126 -14.70 10.02 -14.36
C THR A 126 -15.73 9.04 -14.90
N ARG A 127 -15.31 7.82 -15.23
CA ARG A 127 -16.22 6.78 -15.70
C ARG A 127 -17.24 6.34 -14.63
N ALA A 128 -16.83 6.27 -13.38
CA ALA A 128 -17.73 5.86 -12.28
C ALA A 128 -18.75 6.95 -11.93
N LEU A 129 -18.37 8.22 -12.06
CA LEU A 129 -19.23 9.38 -11.81
C LEU A 129 -20.15 9.71 -13.00
N ALA A 130 -20.03 9.01 -14.12
CA ALA A 130 -20.87 9.25 -15.30
C ALA A 130 -22.35 9.14 -14.94
N GLY A 131 -23.11 10.22 -15.25
CA GLY A 131 -24.54 10.31 -14.93
C GLY A 131 -24.88 10.71 -13.49
N VAL A 132 -23.90 11.24 -12.74
CA VAL A 132 -24.14 11.92 -11.45
C VAL A 132 -23.74 13.38 -11.63
N ASP A 133 -24.56 14.26 -11.11
CA ASP A 133 -24.29 15.71 -11.18
C ASP A 133 -23.26 16.09 -10.12
N VAL A 134 -22.00 16.15 -10.56
CA VAL A 134 -20.83 16.49 -9.74
C VAL A 134 -19.90 17.43 -10.50
N GLY A 135 -19.27 18.37 -9.80
CA GLY A 135 -18.33 19.30 -10.39
C GLY A 135 -16.99 18.64 -10.78
N GLU A 136 -16.35 19.16 -11.83
CA GLU A 136 -15.01 18.68 -12.27
C GLU A 136 -13.97 18.72 -11.14
N LYS A 137 -14.01 19.78 -10.31
CA LYS A 137 -13.12 19.90 -9.14
C LYS A 137 -13.30 18.76 -8.13
N PHE A 138 -14.51 18.26 -7.98
CA PHE A 138 -14.79 17.12 -7.10
C PHE A 138 -14.21 15.83 -7.66
N ALA A 139 -14.39 15.60 -8.96
CA ALA A 139 -13.83 14.42 -9.64
C ALA A 139 -12.30 14.40 -9.54
N SER A 140 -11.61 15.52 -9.80
CA SER A 140 -10.16 15.63 -9.66
C SER A 140 -9.70 15.37 -8.22
N ARG A 141 -10.36 15.98 -7.22
CA ARG A 141 -10.06 15.73 -5.80
C ARG A 141 -10.25 14.27 -5.40
N LEU A 142 -11.26 13.62 -5.95
CA LEU A 142 -11.50 12.20 -5.69
C LEU A 142 -10.42 11.31 -6.32
N ALA A 143 -9.92 11.66 -7.50
CA ALA A 143 -8.83 10.97 -8.18
C ALA A 143 -7.48 11.11 -7.43
N GLU A 144 -7.26 12.20 -6.73
CA GLU A 144 -6.08 12.43 -5.88
C GLU A 144 -6.09 11.56 -4.60
N ARG A 145 -7.28 11.06 -4.18
CA ARG A 145 -7.41 10.28 -2.94
C ARG A 145 -6.74 8.93 -3.09
N ARG A 146 -5.78 8.65 -2.21
CA ARG A 146 -5.01 7.39 -2.18
C ARG A 146 -5.84 6.24 -1.61
N GLY A 147 -5.55 5.02 -2.05
CA GLY A 147 -6.21 3.82 -1.55
C GLY A 147 -7.67 3.66 -1.98
N LEU A 148 -8.20 4.56 -2.80
CA LEU A 148 -9.56 4.48 -3.28
C LEU A 148 -9.70 3.39 -4.35
N THR A 149 -10.51 2.38 -4.05
CA THR A 149 -10.75 1.27 -4.97
C THR A 149 -11.95 1.55 -5.90
N PRO A 150 -11.96 0.99 -7.12
CA PRO A 150 -13.10 1.11 -8.03
C PRO A 150 -14.42 0.59 -7.42
N ALA A 151 -14.35 -0.38 -6.54
CA ALA A 151 -15.51 -0.92 -5.82
C ALA A 151 -16.09 0.11 -4.85
N GLN A 152 -15.23 0.77 -4.05
CA GLN A 152 -15.65 1.83 -3.12
C GLN A 152 -16.32 3.00 -3.86
N ILE A 153 -15.76 3.44 -4.99
CA ILE A 153 -16.36 4.51 -5.79
C ILE A 153 -17.75 4.09 -6.29
N ARG A 154 -17.87 2.90 -6.87
CA ARG A 154 -19.18 2.39 -7.35
C ARG A 154 -20.20 2.30 -6.24
N THR A 155 -19.82 1.81 -5.07
CA THR A 155 -20.70 1.72 -3.90
C THR A 155 -21.13 3.10 -3.43
N ALA A 156 -20.21 4.07 -3.36
CA ALA A 156 -20.54 5.43 -2.96
C ALA A 156 -21.46 6.13 -3.96
N VAL A 157 -21.23 5.94 -5.26
CA VAL A 157 -22.10 6.47 -6.33
C VAL A 157 -23.48 5.82 -6.28
N LYS A 158 -23.55 4.49 -6.08
CA LYS A 158 -24.82 3.79 -5.91
C LYS A 158 -25.60 4.31 -4.70
N PHE A 159 -24.90 4.53 -3.58
CA PHE A 159 -25.51 5.12 -2.39
C PHE A 159 -26.05 6.53 -2.67
N ALA A 160 -25.28 7.40 -3.31
CA ALA A 160 -25.70 8.75 -3.64
C ALA A 160 -26.94 8.78 -4.56
N ARG A 161 -27.01 7.87 -5.54
CA ARG A 161 -28.20 7.73 -6.40
C ARG A 161 -29.45 7.28 -5.64
N LEU A 162 -29.30 6.33 -4.72
CA LEU A 162 -30.43 5.83 -3.92
C LEU A 162 -30.89 6.83 -2.85
N ALA A 163 -29.97 7.64 -2.31
CA ALA A 163 -30.27 8.61 -1.27
C ALA A 163 -30.69 9.98 -1.85
N GLY A 164 -30.32 10.28 -3.10
CA GLY A 164 -30.59 11.58 -3.74
C GLY A 164 -32.05 11.96 -3.83
N ASP A 165 -32.94 10.98 -3.95
CA ASP A 165 -34.40 11.19 -3.96
C ASP A 165 -34.99 11.44 -2.56
N ALA A 166 -34.23 11.12 -1.50
CA ALA A 166 -34.70 11.18 -0.10
C ALA A 166 -33.99 12.24 0.75
N CYS A 167 -32.88 12.80 0.27
CA CYS A 167 -32.03 13.76 0.99
C CYS A 167 -31.87 15.07 0.22
N SER A 168 -31.83 16.19 0.96
CA SER A 168 -31.49 17.51 0.43
C SER A 168 -29.98 17.72 0.23
N ASP A 169 -29.17 16.73 0.57
CA ASP A 169 -27.71 16.79 0.44
C ASP A 169 -27.27 16.65 -1.02
N SER A 170 -26.22 17.35 -1.41
CA SER A 170 -25.65 17.21 -2.76
C SER A 170 -25.06 15.81 -2.96
N ALA A 171 -25.06 15.32 -4.21
CA ALA A 171 -24.46 14.04 -4.57
C ALA A 171 -23.00 13.94 -4.11
N GLU A 172 -22.24 15.03 -4.20
CA GLU A 172 -20.86 15.12 -3.71
C GLU A 172 -20.74 14.85 -2.21
N ALA A 173 -21.60 15.47 -1.40
CA ALA A 173 -21.62 15.28 0.05
C ALA A 173 -21.98 13.84 0.45
N LEU A 174 -22.90 13.22 -0.26
CA LEU A 174 -23.31 11.84 -0.05
C LEU A 174 -22.19 10.85 -0.39
N ILE A 175 -21.51 11.06 -1.52
CA ILE A 175 -20.37 10.25 -1.95
C ILE A 175 -19.24 10.37 -0.92
N GLU A 176 -18.87 11.58 -0.52
CA GLU A 176 -17.78 11.82 0.42
C GLU A 176 -18.06 11.19 1.79
N ARG A 177 -19.28 11.35 2.31
CA ARG A 177 -19.73 10.73 3.57
C ARG A 177 -19.62 9.21 3.53
N GLN A 178 -20.05 8.58 2.43
CA GLN A 178 -19.97 7.13 2.27
C GLN A 178 -18.53 6.63 2.20
N LEU A 179 -17.64 7.33 1.51
CA LEU A 179 -16.23 6.98 1.42
C LEU A 179 -15.53 7.10 2.78
N VAL A 180 -15.81 8.15 3.54
CA VAL A 180 -15.28 8.32 4.91
C VAL A 180 -15.76 7.20 5.83
N ASN A 181 -17.03 6.81 5.73
CA ASN A 181 -17.56 5.72 6.54
C ASN A 181 -16.96 4.36 6.16
N ALA A 182 -16.74 4.12 4.86
CA ALA A 182 -16.07 2.92 4.38
C ALA A 182 -14.63 2.81 4.88
N ASP A 183 -13.86 3.91 4.85
CA ASP A 183 -12.50 3.93 5.37
C ASP A 183 -12.46 3.66 6.88
N LYS A 184 -13.38 4.25 7.65
CA LYS A 184 -13.50 3.97 9.09
C LYS A 184 -13.82 2.50 9.36
N ALA A 185 -14.72 1.90 8.58
CA ALA A 185 -15.12 0.51 8.74
C ALA A 185 -13.99 -0.47 8.40
N LEU A 186 -13.11 -0.11 7.45
CA LEU A 186 -11.96 -0.92 7.06
C LEU A 186 -10.74 -0.74 8.00
N GLY A 187 -10.88 0.07 9.05
CA GLY A 187 -9.76 0.40 9.92
C GLY A 187 -8.67 1.23 9.23
N ASN A 188 -8.92 1.63 8.01
CA ASN A 188 -8.13 2.62 7.30
C ASN A 188 -8.42 3.99 7.95
N THR A 189 -7.99 4.15 9.19
CA THR A 189 -7.69 5.48 9.69
C THR A 189 -6.45 5.94 8.93
N SER A 190 -6.62 6.10 7.61
CA SER A 190 -5.71 6.93 6.86
C SER A 190 -5.65 8.22 7.66
N SER A 191 -4.52 8.42 8.26
CA SER A 191 -4.23 9.66 8.93
C SER A 191 -4.32 10.74 7.86
N GLU A 192 -5.53 11.25 7.61
CA GLU A 192 -5.73 12.58 7.06
C GLU A 192 -5.18 13.65 8.02
N ARG A 193 -4.26 13.25 8.90
CA ARG A 193 -3.34 14.15 9.57
C ARG A 193 -2.38 14.85 8.60
N GLY A 194 -2.39 14.46 7.31
CA GLY A 194 -1.37 14.92 6.38
C GLY A 194 -1.75 16.08 5.48
N ALA A 195 -2.99 16.32 5.20
CA ALA A 195 -3.33 17.44 4.32
C ALA A 195 -4.02 18.56 5.08
N ARG A 196 -3.36 19.14 6.06
CA ARG A 196 -3.54 20.57 6.28
C ARG A 196 -3.04 21.25 5.00
N ARG A 197 -3.96 21.48 4.05
CA ARG A 197 -3.74 22.47 3.02
C ARG A 197 -3.45 23.77 3.76
N VAL A 198 -2.19 24.09 3.89
CA VAL A 198 -1.78 25.45 4.18
C VAL A 198 -2.17 26.24 2.95
N VAL A 199 -3.32 26.91 2.99
CA VAL A 199 -3.89 27.77 1.93
C VAL A 199 -3.09 29.08 1.80
N THR A 200 -1.87 29.11 2.29
CA THR A 200 -0.97 30.25 2.15
C THR A 200 -0.02 29.98 1.00
N SER A 201 0.05 30.88 0.06
CA SER A 201 1.13 30.90 -0.93
C SER A 201 2.45 30.85 -0.19
N TYR A 202 3.21 29.75 -0.37
CA TYR A 202 4.53 29.61 0.23
C TYR A 202 5.48 30.59 -0.47
N ASP A 203 5.93 31.60 0.26
CA ASP A 203 6.85 32.58 -0.27
C ASP A 203 8.28 32.20 0.12
N LEU A 204 9.06 31.76 -0.87
CA LEU A 204 10.47 31.40 -0.71
C LEU A 204 11.33 32.55 -0.16
N SER A 205 10.92 33.81 -0.39
CA SER A 205 11.66 34.98 0.10
C SER A 205 11.60 35.16 1.61
N LEU A 206 10.62 34.56 2.27
CA LEU A 206 10.42 34.61 3.72
C LEU A 206 11.15 33.47 4.46
N VAL A 207 11.72 32.52 3.72
CA VAL A 207 12.39 31.36 4.34
C VAL A 207 13.88 31.67 4.50
N ASN A 208 14.32 31.68 5.74
CA ASN A 208 15.73 31.86 6.06
C ASN A 208 16.46 30.52 5.97
N THR A 209 16.99 30.22 4.79
CA THR A 209 17.73 28.97 4.53
C THR A 209 19.18 29.24 4.12
N GLU A 210 20.07 28.35 4.56
CA GLU A 210 21.45 28.30 4.12
C GLU A 210 21.71 26.97 3.44
N SER A 211 22.11 27.02 2.19
CA SER A 211 22.47 25.84 1.41
C SER A 211 23.50 26.20 0.34
N ARG A 212 24.20 25.18 -0.17
CA ARG A 212 25.18 25.36 -1.26
C ARG A 212 24.57 25.93 -2.55
N PHE A 213 23.28 25.64 -2.78
CA PHE A 213 22.54 26.08 -3.95
C PHE A 213 21.22 26.75 -3.52
N GLU A 214 20.80 27.75 -4.23
CA GLU A 214 19.49 28.38 -4.01
C GLU A 214 18.35 27.39 -4.25
N VAL A 215 17.32 27.45 -3.43
CA VAL A 215 16.17 26.52 -3.51
C VAL A 215 15.55 26.44 -4.90
N PRO A 216 15.33 27.55 -5.65
CA PRO A 216 14.81 27.49 -7.02
C PRO A 216 15.68 26.64 -7.96
N LYS A 217 17.02 26.72 -7.84
CA LYS A 217 17.95 25.93 -8.65
C LYS A 217 17.88 24.43 -8.30
N ILE A 218 17.64 24.12 -7.02
CA ILE A 218 17.42 22.74 -6.56
C ILE A 218 16.14 22.19 -7.18
N VAL A 219 15.04 22.94 -7.15
CA VAL A 219 13.75 22.54 -7.75
C VAL A 219 13.89 22.29 -9.25
N GLU A 220 14.60 23.17 -9.96
CA GLU A 220 14.84 23.00 -11.39
C GLU A 220 15.69 21.75 -11.68
N ALA A 221 16.70 21.47 -10.86
CA ALA A 221 17.52 20.26 -10.98
C ALA A 221 16.69 18.99 -10.74
N LEU A 222 15.80 18.99 -9.74
CA LEU A 222 14.88 17.88 -9.46
C LEU A 222 13.86 17.69 -10.60
N ARG A 223 13.32 18.78 -11.15
CA ARG A 223 12.40 18.72 -12.30
C ARG A 223 13.07 18.04 -13.51
N ARG A 224 14.32 18.40 -13.80
CA ARG A 224 15.06 17.86 -14.93
C ARG A 224 15.48 16.41 -14.73
N LYS A 225 15.92 16.03 -13.51
CA LYS A 225 16.41 14.68 -13.22
C LYS A 225 15.31 13.69 -12.85
N GLY A 226 14.25 14.16 -12.23
CA GLY A 226 13.15 13.33 -11.73
C GLY A 226 13.42 12.60 -10.41
N PHE A 227 14.65 12.62 -9.89
CA PHE A 227 15.06 11.98 -8.65
C PHE A 227 16.07 12.84 -7.87
N GLY A 228 16.19 12.59 -6.57
CA GLY A 228 17.15 13.25 -5.71
C GLY A 228 16.85 13.05 -4.22
N THR A 229 17.88 13.23 -3.40
CA THR A 229 17.80 13.09 -1.94
C THR A 229 18.14 14.40 -1.26
N LEU A 230 17.23 14.87 -0.39
CA LEU A 230 17.35 16.14 0.31
C LEU A 230 17.29 15.94 1.82
N CYS A 231 18.09 16.69 2.56
CA CYS A 231 18.03 16.75 4.00
C CYS A 231 17.72 18.19 4.43
N PHE A 232 16.61 18.40 5.13
CA PHE A 232 16.23 19.67 5.75
C PHE A 232 16.49 19.62 7.22
N TYR A 233 17.31 20.51 7.72
CA TYR A 233 17.69 20.51 9.12
C TYR A 233 17.63 21.90 9.75
N GLY A 234 17.38 21.96 11.04
CA GLY A 234 17.27 23.19 11.81
C GLY A 234 16.16 23.15 12.84
N PRO A 235 15.92 24.26 13.57
CA PRO A 235 14.95 24.32 14.65
C PRO A 235 13.53 23.94 14.24
N PRO A 236 12.68 23.43 15.17
CA PRO A 236 11.29 23.16 14.88
C PRO A 236 10.53 24.44 14.51
N GLY A 237 9.49 24.32 13.67
CA GLY A 237 8.64 25.46 13.27
C GLY A 237 9.21 26.37 12.19
N THR A 238 10.40 26.10 11.64
CA THR A 238 11.07 26.93 10.61
C THR A 238 10.56 26.70 9.18
N GLY A 239 9.55 25.84 8.97
CA GLY A 239 8.93 25.65 7.65
C GLY A 239 9.52 24.51 6.81
N LYS A 240 10.27 23.56 7.40
CA LYS A 240 10.87 22.40 6.69
C LYS A 240 9.82 21.59 5.91
N THR A 241 8.73 21.23 6.56
CA THR A 241 7.63 20.47 5.92
C THR A 241 6.93 21.29 4.85
N ALA A 242 6.71 22.59 5.09
CA ALA A 242 6.10 23.49 4.11
C ALA A 242 6.96 23.66 2.85
N LEU A 243 8.30 23.65 2.97
CA LEU A 243 9.19 23.64 1.79
C LEU A 243 9.05 22.33 0.99
N ALA A 244 8.91 21.20 1.66
CA ALA A 244 8.68 19.92 0.98
C ALA A 244 7.35 19.92 0.21
N GLU A 245 6.28 20.47 0.81
CA GLU A 245 5.00 20.67 0.14
C GLU A 245 5.14 21.57 -1.10
N HIS A 246 5.84 22.69 -0.96
CA HIS A 246 6.10 23.61 -2.08
C HIS A 246 6.86 22.90 -3.22
N ILE A 247 7.91 22.13 -2.90
CA ILE A 247 8.68 21.37 -3.90
C ILE A 247 7.77 20.36 -4.62
N ALA A 248 6.91 19.65 -3.90
CA ALA A 248 5.98 18.68 -4.49
C ALA A 248 4.99 19.39 -5.44
N GLN A 249 4.46 20.54 -5.05
CA GLN A 249 3.56 21.37 -5.89
C GLN A 249 4.26 21.85 -7.14
N GLU A 250 5.46 22.42 -7.04
CA GLU A 250 6.26 22.90 -8.18
C GLU A 250 6.59 21.78 -9.17
N LEU A 251 6.78 20.56 -8.67
CA LEU A 251 7.06 19.39 -9.49
C LEU A 251 5.78 18.69 -9.99
N GLN A 252 4.61 19.16 -9.57
CA GLN A 252 3.30 18.57 -9.89
C GLN A 252 3.25 17.06 -9.52
N ARG A 253 3.87 16.71 -8.39
CA ARG A 253 3.87 15.37 -7.87
C ARG A 253 3.13 15.28 -6.53
N PRO A 254 2.43 14.18 -6.23
CA PRO A 254 1.83 14.00 -4.93
C PRO A 254 2.90 13.97 -3.85
N LEU A 255 2.62 14.56 -2.68
CA LEU A 255 3.49 14.48 -1.52
C LEU A 255 3.04 13.32 -0.62
N MET A 256 3.97 12.42 -0.30
CA MET A 256 3.75 11.38 0.69
C MET A 256 4.53 11.72 1.96
N ILE A 257 3.82 12.03 3.04
CA ILE A 257 4.43 12.30 4.34
C ILE A 257 4.36 11.04 5.20
N ARG A 258 5.49 10.66 5.80
CA ARG A 258 5.60 9.63 6.82
C ARG A 258 6.35 10.20 8.01
N GLN A 259 5.87 9.90 9.22
CA GLN A 259 6.63 10.18 10.43
C GLN A 259 7.48 8.96 10.79
N ALA A 260 8.64 9.18 11.37
CA ALA A 260 9.48 8.08 11.84
C ALA A 260 8.72 7.16 12.82
N SER A 261 7.86 7.72 13.66
CA SER A 261 6.98 6.99 14.58
C SER A 261 6.02 6.02 13.91
N ASP A 262 5.61 6.29 12.66
CA ASP A 262 4.66 5.45 11.93
C ASP A 262 5.33 4.16 11.40
N LEU A 263 6.65 4.15 11.32
CA LEU A 263 7.43 3.02 10.80
C LEU A 263 7.90 2.08 11.90
N VAL A 264 8.07 2.57 13.14
CA VAL A 264 8.56 1.79 14.27
C VAL A 264 7.53 0.74 14.70
N SER A 265 7.97 -0.50 14.80
CA SER A 265 7.19 -1.60 15.37
C SER A 265 7.87 -2.20 16.59
N LYS A 266 7.06 -2.83 17.45
CA LYS A 266 7.55 -3.60 18.61
C LYS A 266 8.11 -4.97 18.20
N PHE A 267 7.82 -5.42 17.00
CA PHE A 267 8.23 -6.71 16.49
C PHE A 267 9.47 -6.58 15.61
N VAL A 268 10.43 -7.47 15.82
CA VAL A 268 11.69 -7.51 15.07
C VAL A 268 11.40 -7.80 13.59
N GLY A 269 11.94 -6.99 12.70
CA GLY A 269 11.78 -7.13 11.25
C GLY A 269 10.56 -6.41 10.65
N GLU A 270 9.60 -5.97 11.45
CA GLU A 270 8.46 -5.21 10.92
C GLU A 270 8.82 -3.76 10.57
N THR A 271 9.72 -3.15 11.32
CA THR A 271 10.22 -1.79 11.03
C THR A 271 10.86 -1.75 9.65
N GLU A 272 11.74 -2.72 9.34
CA GLU A 272 12.39 -2.85 8.03
C GLU A 272 11.36 -3.10 6.90
N GLN A 273 10.35 -3.92 7.15
CA GLN A 273 9.27 -4.15 6.20
C GLN A 273 8.43 -2.89 5.96
N ASN A 274 8.14 -2.11 7.01
CA ASN A 274 7.42 -0.85 6.90
C ASN A 274 8.21 0.19 6.09
N MET A 275 9.54 0.24 6.27
CA MET A 275 10.43 1.08 5.46
C MET A 275 10.40 0.67 3.98
N ALA A 276 10.53 -0.63 3.69
CA ALA A 276 10.48 -1.13 2.33
C ALA A 276 9.14 -0.80 1.65
N LYS A 277 8.03 -1.02 2.33
CA LYS A 277 6.69 -0.66 1.85
C LYS A 277 6.54 0.83 1.60
N MET A 278 7.07 1.68 2.49
CA MET A 278 7.04 3.14 2.32
C MET A 278 7.71 3.58 1.01
N PHE A 279 8.89 3.04 0.69
CA PHE A 279 9.58 3.35 -0.55
C PHE A 279 8.83 2.81 -1.78
N GLU A 280 8.31 1.58 -1.71
CA GLU A 280 7.54 0.97 -2.79
C GLU A 280 6.23 1.75 -3.08
N GLU A 281 5.52 2.16 -2.05
CA GLU A 281 4.32 2.99 -2.18
C GLU A 281 4.64 4.34 -2.83
N ALA A 282 5.72 5.00 -2.39
CA ALA A 282 6.14 6.27 -2.94
C ALA A 282 6.56 6.16 -4.41
N GLU A 283 7.20 5.05 -4.80
CA GLU A 283 7.58 4.79 -6.18
C GLU A 283 6.37 4.53 -7.07
N THR A 284 5.44 3.70 -6.61
CA THR A 284 4.18 3.39 -7.30
C THR A 284 3.35 4.65 -7.56
N GLU A 285 3.27 5.54 -6.58
CA GLU A 285 2.55 6.80 -6.66
C GLU A 285 3.33 7.91 -7.38
N GLN A 286 4.59 7.67 -7.74
CA GLN A 286 5.52 8.69 -8.27
C GLN A 286 5.57 9.95 -7.37
N ALA A 287 5.45 9.73 -6.07
CA ALA A 287 5.34 10.78 -5.07
C ALA A 287 6.71 11.39 -4.72
N VAL A 288 6.68 12.61 -4.21
CA VAL A 288 7.77 13.14 -3.37
C VAL A 288 7.59 12.52 -1.99
N LEU A 289 8.56 11.73 -1.54
CA LEU A 289 8.53 11.09 -0.23
C LEU A 289 9.18 11.99 0.80
N LEU A 290 8.41 12.40 1.81
CA LEU A 290 8.90 13.14 2.97
C LEU A 290 8.88 12.24 4.21
N LEU A 291 10.05 12.01 4.79
CA LEU A 291 10.19 11.39 6.10
C LEU A 291 10.47 12.48 7.14
N ASP A 292 9.48 12.73 7.98
CA ASP A 292 9.56 13.73 9.04
C ASP A 292 10.16 13.12 10.32
N GLU A 293 10.98 13.90 11.03
CA GLU A 293 11.65 13.47 12.26
C GLU A 293 12.54 12.22 12.06
N ALA A 294 13.32 12.21 10.98
CA ALA A 294 14.17 11.08 10.59
C ALA A 294 15.31 10.75 11.58
N ASP A 295 15.41 11.50 12.66
CA ASP A 295 16.46 11.35 13.68
C ASP A 295 16.58 9.91 14.20
N SER A 296 15.45 9.23 14.35
CA SER A 296 15.39 7.85 14.87
C SER A 296 16.09 6.84 13.96
N PHE A 297 15.96 7.00 12.63
CA PHE A 297 16.45 6.02 11.64
C PHE A 297 17.76 6.41 10.97
N LEU A 298 18.23 7.63 11.15
CA LEU A 298 19.43 8.12 10.53
C LEU A 298 20.50 8.52 11.55
N ARG A 299 20.31 8.15 12.82
CA ARG A 299 21.25 8.40 13.90
C ARG A 299 22.54 7.62 13.69
N SER A 300 23.64 8.18 14.16
CA SER A 300 24.96 7.54 14.07
C SER A 300 24.94 6.14 14.73
N ARG A 301 25.32 5.13 13.97
CA ARG A 301 25.44 3.72 14.44
C ARG A 301 26.41 3.55 15.61
N ARG A 302 27.29 4.53 15.84
CA ARG A 302 28.19 4.55 17.01
C ARG A 302 27.43 4.80 18.31
N LEU A 303 26.23 5.38 18.24
CA LEU A 303 25.35 5.66 19.37
C LEU A 303 24.28 4.59 19.56
N ALA A 304 24.25 3.56 18.70
CA ALA A 304 23.31 2.47 18.79
C ALA A 304 23.58 1.63 20.05
N GLU A 305 22.58 1.48 20.89
CA GLU A 305 22.63 0.66 22.09
C GLU A 305 22.27 -0.81 21.79
N ARG A 306 21.56 -1.05 20.68
CA ARG A 306 21.01 -2.35 20.32
C ARG A 306 21.31 -2.69 18.85
N SER A 307 21.50 -3.99 18.58
CA SER A 307 21.87 -4.48 17.25
C SER A 307 20.81 -4.21 16.17
N TYR A 308 19.53 -4.20 16.52
CA TYR A 308 18.46 -3.93 15.57
C TYR A 308 18.44 -2.45 15.10
N GLU A 309 18.86 -1.49 15.92
CA GLU A 309 18.99 -0.09 15.52
C GLU A 309 19.97 0.06 14.36
N VAL A 310 21.04 -0.74 14.35
CA VAL A 310 22.00 -0.77 13.24
C VAL A 310 21.36 -1.32 11.96
N SER A 311 20.49 -2.34 12.09
CA SER A 311 19.79 -2.94 10.96
C SER A 311 18.78 -1.95 10.35
N GLU A 312 18.04 -1.23 11.18
CA GLU A 312 17.08 -0.21 10.75
C GLU A 312 17.79 0.93 9.98
N VAL A 313 18.91 1.43 10.50
CA VAL A 313 19.74 2.43 9.78
C VAL A 313 20.21 1.89 8.43
N ASN A 314 20.68 0.65 8.37
CA ASN A 314 21.15 0.05 7.13
C ASN A 314 20.03 -0.12 6.10
N GLU A 315 18.83 -0.55 6.53
CA GLU A 315 17.68 -0.69 5.63
C GLU A 315 17.24 0.67 5.08
N MET A 316 17.17 1.69 5.93
CA MET A 316 16.88 3.06 5.48
C MET A 316 17.92 3.54 4.45
N LEU A 317 19.21 3.31 4.68
CA LEU A 317 20.28 3.69 3.76
C LEU A 317 20.17 2.95 2.42
N GLN A 318 19.81 1.67 2.43
CA GLN A 318 19.58 0.89 1.21
C GLN A 318 18.33 1.38 0.46
N GLY A 319 17.26 1.66 1.18
CA GLY A 319 16.04 2.23 0.61
C GLY A 319 16.30 3.55 -0.10
N MET A 320 17.05 4.46 0.54
CA MET A 320 17.47 5.73 -0.06
C MET A 320 18.30 5.57 -1.33
N GLU A 321 19.14 4.54 -1.44
CA GLU A 321 19.96 4.29 -2.63
C GLU A 321 19.15 3.68 -3.79
N ARG A 322 18.21 2.82 -3.48
CA ARG A 322 17.36 2.13 -4.48
C ARG A 322 16.24 3.01 -5.01
N TYR A 323 15.79 3.96 -4.20
CA TYR A 323 14.62 4.78 -4.53
C TYR A 323 14.90 5.69 -5.72
N ALA A 324 14.18 5.47 -6.81
CA ALA A 324 14.32 6.23 -8.05
C ALA A 324 13.50 7.54 -8.09
N GLY A 325 12.95 7.96 -6.94
CA GLY A 325 12.15 9.17 -6.80
C GLY A 325 12.85 10.30 -6.04
N ILE A 326 12.06 11.23 -5.55
CA ILE A 326 12.53 12.36 -4.74
C ILE A 326 12.26 12.05 -3.27
N PHE A 327 13.32 11.90 -2.50
CA PHE A 327 13.29 11.65 -1.06
C PHE A 327 13.74 12.89 -0.29
N ILE A 328 12.93 13.32 0.64
CA ILE A 328 13.21 14.43 1.55
C ILE A 328 13.15 13.90 2.97
N CYS A 329 14.14 14.17 3.78
CA CYS A 329 14.04 13.96 5.21
C CYS A 329 14.14 15.27 5.98
N THR A 330 13.47 15.36 7.12
CA THR A 330 13.65 16.45 8.08
C THR A 330 14.31 15.95 9.34
N THR A 331 15.12 16.79 9.95
CA THR A 331 15.77 16.51 11.23
C THR A 331 16.01 17.80 12.02
N ASN A 332 15.94 17.69 13.32
CA ASN A 332 16.35 18.77 14.21
C ASN A 332 17.79 18.53 14.74
N LEU A 333 18.32 17.32 14.61
CA LEU A 333 19.58 16.85 15.18
C LEU A 333 20.60 16.46 14.08
N PHE A 334 20.91 17.40 13.20
CA PHE A 334 21.80 17.16 12.06
C PHE A 334 23.20 16.61 12.45
N GLN A 335 23.72 17.02 13.63
CA GLN A 335 25.02 16.57 14.10
C GLN A 335 25.04 15.10 14.53
N ASP A 336 23.89 14.54 14.88
CA ASP A 336 23.75 13.16 15.33
C ASP A 336 23.52 12.18 14.18
N LEU A 337 23.38 12.67 12.95
CA LEU A 337 23.17 11.84 11.78
C LEU A 337 24.41 11.01 11.43
N ASP A 338 24.16 9.79 10.95
CA ASP A 338 25.20 8.90 10.46
C ASP A 338 25.92 9.49 9.25
N GLU A 339 27.26 9.42 9.22
CA GLU A 339 28.05 9.95 8.11
C GLU A 339 27.70 9.31 6.77
N ALA A 340 27.32 8.02 6.76
CA ALA A 340 26.88 7.34 5.55
C ALA A 340 25.54 7.90 5.03
N ALA A 341 24.64 8.29 5.93
CA ALA A 341 23.41 8.99 5.56
C ALA A 341 23.73 10.36 4.96
N LEU A 342 24.59 11.12 5.61
CA LEU A 342 24.99 12.45 5.14
C LEU A 342 25.63 12.45 3.74
N ARG A 343 26.35 11.40 3.38
CA ARG A 343 26.95 11.24 2.03
C ARG A 343 25.91 10.95 0.95
N ARG A 344 24.77 10.38 1.30
CA ARG A 344 23.68 10.03 0.38
C ARG A 344 22.77 11.20 0.05
N PHE A 345 22.75 12.24 0.88
CA PHE A 345 21.99 13.43 0.57
C PHE A 345 22.70 14.30 -0.47
N THR A 346 22.06 14.45 -1.61
CA THR A 346 22.51 15.31 -2.72
C THR A 346 22.45 16.78 -2.31
N PHE A 347 21.41 17.17 -1.60
CA PHE A 347 21.20 18.53 -1.13
C PHE A 347 20.97 18.56 0.38
N LYS A 348 21.61 19.50 1.05
CA LYS A 348 21.46 19.75 2.49
C LYS A 348 21.07 21.20 2.67
N ILE A 349 19.93 21.45 3.29
CA ILE A 349 19.34 22.78 3.47
C ILE A 349 19.16 23.03 4.94
N GLN A 350 19.91 24.01 5.46
CA GLN A 350 19.79 24.47 6.82
C GLN A 350 18.68 25.52 6.91
N PHE A 351 17.82 25.36 7.87
CA PHE A 351 16.82 26.35 8.28
C PHE A 351 17.30 27.07 9.54
N LYS A 352 17.20 28.40 9.55
CA LYS A 352 17.65 29.27 10.65
C LYS A 352 16.49 29.91 11.38
#